data_f26d5a9653ea9325025db09bf690b7e1
#
_entry.id   f26d5a9653ea9325025db09bf690b7e1
#
_cell.length_a   1.000
_cell.length_b   1.000
_cell.length_c   1.000
_cell.angle_alpha   90.00
_cell.angle_beta   90.00
_cell.angle_gamma   90.00
#
_symmetry.space_group_name_H-M   'P 1'
#
loop_
_entity.id
_entity.type
_entity.pdbx_description
1 polymer ?
#
loop_
_entity_poly.entity_id
_entity_poly.type
_entity_poly.pdbx_seq_one_letter_code
_entity_poly.pdbx_strand_id
1 'polypeptide(L)'
;MGDVGLGIYHMIFNFLMICIALTTTGIPTALSCLIAKENTFEDKKDVNIFFISTLYVSFFISLFISIMVSFSSNYLSFRLLQNKNLNLFILSICPAIVLITISNVLRGYFYGIKKVLVPAIGQVIEQVTRILFVFLLAMYINDKAMICYITLLAISLGEATNVIYMTICLCNESTLYNKFTIRLRDFYYSSMETLKMSLPITCNRMSSVILQSVSSMIVPSRLVLSGISYAQSIGLYGIISGMVMPFVYLPFTIGSALVVNLIPSISQEVALNKIKSVKIKIYYSVILTLGVGIISSLFFYFFGEKLCLLVFNNKTAGIYLKTMFLAPLFLSLNQTLSGILHAIRKEVISSVNTILGMIIQVIAIYFLLPIPSLNMYAYIYAITITAIFTTLLHTITLLKALKKYN
;
A
#
# COMPACT_ATOMS: atom_id res chain seq x y z
N MET A 1 3.55 -22.08 -5.53
CA MET A 1 2.36 -21.89 -4.65
C MET A 1 1.07 -22.45 -5.24
N GLY A 2 0.80 -22.28 -6.54
CA GLY A 2 -0.51 -22.53 -7.14
C GLY A 2 -1.54 -21.44 -6.78
N ASP A 3 -2.74 -21.54 -7.39
CA ASP A 3 -3.78 -20.49 -7.30
C ASP A 3 -4.30 -20.31 -5.88
N VAL A 4 -4.52 -21.42 -5.16
CA VAL A 4 -4.99 -21.40 -3.76
C VAL A 4 -3.94 -20.80 -2.81
N GLY A 5 -2.66 -21.15 -3.00
CA GLY A 5 -1.57 -20.58 -2.20
C GLY A 5 -1.41 -19.07 -2.41
N LEU A 6 -1.57 -18.59 -3.64
CA LEU A 6 -1.61 -17.15 -3.93
C LEU A 6 -2.78 -16.45 -3.24
N GLY A 7 -3.96 -17.06 -3.23
CA GLY A 7 -5.14 -16.52 -2.54
C GLY A 7 -4.90 -16.40 -1.02
N ILE A 8 -4.38 -17.44 -0.38
CA ILE A 8 -4.03 -17.43 1.05
C ILE A 8 -2.98 -16.36 1.33
N TYR A 9 -1.91 -16.30 0.53
CA TYR A 9 -0.87 -15.27 0.67
C TYR A 9 -1.47 -13.86 0.65
N HIS A 10 -2.31 -13.53 -0.34
CA HIS A 10 -2.91 -12.20 -0.44
C HIS A 10 -3.88 -11.87 0.71
N MET A 11 -4.64 -12.84 1.20
CA MET A 11 -5.51 -12.63 2.37
C MET A 11 -4.69 -12.29 3.62
N ILE A 12 -3.61 -13.03 3.88
CA ILE A 12 -2.72 -12.79 5.02
C ILE A 12 -1.94 -11.48 4.85
N PHE A 13 -1.47 -11.19 3.64
CA PHE A 13 -0.79 -9.93 3.33
C PHE A 13 -1.71 -8.72 3.56
N ASN A 14 -2.99 -8.79 3.16
CA ASN A 14 -3.95 -7.73 3.46
C ASN A 14 -4.19 -7.56 4.96
N PHE A 15 -4.22 -8.66 5.72
CA PHE A 15 -4.29 -8.59 7.19
C PHE A 15 -3.03 -7.95 7.79
N LEU A 16 -1.84 -8.30 7.28
CA LEU A 16 -0.58 -7.65 7.65
C LEU A 16 -0.64 -6.13 7.39
N MET A 17 -1.21 -5.69 6.26
CA MET A 17 -1.38 -4.28 5.95
C MET A 17 -2.27 -3.54 6.95
N ILE A 18 -3.31 -4.19 7.51
CA ILE A 18 -4.09 -3.61 8.61
C ILE A 18 -3.21 -3.41 9.85
N CYS A 19 -2.44 -4.42 10.23
CA CYS A 19 -1.54 -4.32 11.39
C CYS A 19 -0.51 -3.19 11.21
N ILE A 20 0.08 -3.06 10.01
CA ILE A 20 1.02 -1.98 9.68
C ILE A 20 0.31 -0.61 9.70
N ALA A 21 -0.92 -0.53 9.21
CA ALA A 21 -1.70 0.71 9.25
C ALA A 21 -1.94 1.18 10.69
N LEU A 22 -2.16 0.26 11.61
CA LEU A 22 -2.32 0.56 13.03
C LEU A 22 -1.03 1.01 13.71
N THR A 23 0.12 0.47 13.28
CA THR A 23 1.40 0.71 13.96
C THR A 23 2.12 1.96 13.45
N THR A 24 2.15 2.22 12.13
CA THR A 24 3.14 3.16 11.57
C THR A 24 2.69 4.05 10.43
N THR A 25 1.46 4.01 9.96
CA THR A 25 1.13 4.61 8.64
C THR A 25 1.42 6.12 8.55
N GLY A 26 1.16 6.89 9.58
CA GLY A 26 1.40 8.35 9.60
C GLY A 26 2.77 8.75 10.14
N ILE A 27 3.44 7.85 10.85
CA ILE A 27 4.66 8.14 11.62
C ILE A 27 5.83 8.55 10.72
N PRO A 28 6.16 7.87 9.61
CA PRO A 28 7.28 8.30 8.76
C PRO A 28 7.11 9.71 8.22
N THR A 29 5.90 10.07 7.83
CA THR A 29 5.59 11.41 7.30
C THR A 29 5.68 12.47 8.39
N ALA A 30 5.08 12.22 9.56
CA ALA A 30 5.14 13.14 10.68
C ALA A 30 6.59 13.35 11.16
N LEU A 31 7.33 12.25 11.35
CA LEU A 31 8.72 12.29 11.77
C LEU A 31 9.60 13.03 10.77
N SER A 32 9.44 12.78 9.47
CA SER A 32 10.21 13.47 8.44
C SER A 32 9.95 14.97 8.41
N CYS A 33 8.71 15.40 8.63
CA CYS A 33 8.36 16.82 8.73
C CYS A 33 8.96 17.49 9.97
N LEU A 34 8.88 16.84 11.14
CA LEU A 34 9.45 17.36 12.39
C LEU A 34 10.98 17.46 12.29
N ILE A 35 11.64 16.40 11.82
CA ILE A 35 13.10 16.41 11.63
C ILE A 35 13.52 17.47 10.60
N ALA A 36 12.81 17.62 9.49
CA ALA A 36 13.13 18.64 8.50
C ALA A 36 12.99 20.05 9.07
N LYS A 37 12.01 20.28 9.93
CA LYS A 37 11.82 21.56 10.63
C LYS A 37 12.98 21.85 11.58
N GLU A 38 13.32 20.93 12.49
CA GLU A 38 14.41 21.10 13.45
C GLU A 38 15.80 21.18 12.78
N ASN A 39 16.00 20.48 11.68
CA ASN A 39 17.25 20.53 10.91
C ASN A 39 17.48 21.92 10.27
N THR A 40 16.46 22.74 10.06
CA THR A 40 16.58 24.13 9.59
C THR A 40 17.11 25.09 10.67
N PHE A 41 16.89 24.77 11.95
CA PHE A 41 17.34 25.56 13.09
C PHE A 41 18.73 25.13 13.63
N GLU A 42 19.41 24.18 12.95
CA GLU A 42 20.71 23.59 13.32
C GLU A 42 20.72 22.89 14.69
N ASP A 43 19.54 22.64 15.29
CA ASP A 43 19.43 22.01 16.61
C ASP A 43 19.42 20.47 16.50
N LYS A 44 20.61 19.91 16.27
CA LYS A 44 20.83 18.46 16.10
C LYS A 44 20.39 17.62 17.29
N LYS A 45 20.27 18.23 18.47
CA LYS A 45 19.83 17.56 19.69
C LYS A 45 18.35 17.13 19.59
N ASP A 46 17.49 18.03 19.13
CA ASP A 46 16.05 17.77 19.05
C ASP A 46 15.73 16.74 17.95
N VAL A 47 16.49 16.75 16.83
CA VAL A 47 16.36 15.71 15.79
C VAL A 47 16.55 14.30 16.36
N ASN A 48 17.56 14.09 17.19
CA ASN A 48 17.84 12.79 17.79
C ASN A 48 16.77 12.39 18.83
N ILE A 49 16.25 13.34 19.60
CA ILE A 49 15.18 13.09 20.57
C ILE A 49 13.90 12.67 19.84
N PHE A 50 13.49 13.37 18.77
CA PHE A 50 12.34 13.00 17.95
C PHE A 50 12.48 11.59 17.36
N PHE A 51 13.65 11.27 16.81
CA PHE A 51 13.90 9.95 16.22
C PHE A 51 13.84 8.83 17.27
N ILE A 52 14.59 8.96 18.36
CA ILE A 52 14.68 7.92 19.40
C ILE A 52 13.33 7.73 20.08
N SER A 53 12.65 8.82 20.47
CA SER A 53 11.34 8.74 21.11
C SER A 53 10.28 8.06 20.21
N THR A 54 10.26 8.41 18.94
CA THR A 54 9.35 7.81 17.95
C THR A 54 9.67 6.32 17.74
N LEU A 55 10.96 5.96 17.69
CA LEU A 55 11.39 4.58 17.52
C LEU A 55 10.95 3.70 18.70
N TYR A 56 11.17 4.14 19.93
CA TYR A 56 10.73 3.41 21.12
C TYR A 56 9.22 3.24 21.19
N VAL A 57 8.47 4.32 21.00
CA VAL A 57 6.99 4.27 21.03
C VAL A 57 6.46 3.33 19.96
N SER A 58 6.93 3.46 18.72
CA SER A 58 6.50 2.61 17.61
C SER A 58 6.88 1.15 17.81
N PHE A 59 8.07 0.88 18.34
CA PHE A 59 8.52 -0.46 18.65
C PHE A 59 7.60 -1.14 19.68
N PHE A 60 7.28 -0.48 20.80
CA PHE A 60 6.41 -1.05 21.82
C PHE A 60 4.98 -1.26 21.32
N ILE A 61 4.45 -0.31 20.53
CA ILE A 61 3.12 -0.48 19.90
C ILE A 61 3.11 -1.68 18.95
N SER A 62 4.11 -1.80 18.08
CA SER A 62 4.18 -2.91 17.12
C SER A 62 4.42 -4.27 17.82
N LEU A 63 5.23 -4.29 18.86
CA LEU A 63 5.46 -5.48 19.66
C LEU A 63 4.16 -5.93 20.35
N PHE A 64 3.42 -5.00 20.94
CA PHE A 64 2.12 -5.29 21.57
C PHE A 64 1.12 -5.86 20.55
N ILE A 65 1.01 -5.25 19.37
CA ILE A 65 0.11 -5.75 18.30
C ILE A 65 0.58 -7.12 17.79
N SER A 66 1.88 -7.32 17.60
CA SER A 66 2.45 -8.61 17.18
C SER A 66 2.14 -9.73 18.19
N ILE A 67 2.28 -9.44 19.49
CA ILE A 67 1.95 -10.37 20.57
C ILE A 67 0.43 -10.66 20.56
N MET A 68 -0.43 -9.65 20.46
CA MET A 68 -1.88 -9.83 20.35
C MET A 68 -2.29 -10.71 19.16
N VAL A 69 -1.69 -10.48 18.00
CA VAL A 69 -1.93 -11.29 16.79
C VAL A 69 -1.46 -12.72 17.01
N SER A 70 -0.30 -12.92 17.64
CA SER A 70 0.23 -14.24 17.94
C SER A 70 -0.70 -15.05 18.86
N PHE A 71 -1.17 -14.46 19.97
CA PHE A 71 -2.13 -15.11 20.87
C PHE A 71 -3.49 -15.39 20.19
N SER A 72 -3.93 -14.51 19.31
CA SER A 72 -5.20 -14.62 18.60
C SER A 72 -5.09 -15.43 17.30
N SER A 73 -3.93 -15.99 16.95
CA SER A 73 -3.64 -16.62 15.66
C SER A 73 -4.63 -17.75 15.30
N ASN A 74 -4.99 -18.60 16.27
CA ASN A 74 -5.96 -19.67 16.07
C ASN A 74 -7.38 -19.16 15.77
N TYR A 75 -7.83 -18.11 16.46
CA TYR A 75 -9.11 -17.47 16.22
C TYR A 75 -9.12 -16.76 14.87
N LEU A 76 -8.05 -16.02 14.56
CA LEU A 76 -7.91 -15.30 13.29
C LEU A 76 -7.84 -16.26 12.10
N SER A 77 -7.10 -17.37 12.20
CA SER A 77 -7.03 -18.36 11.12
C SER A 77 -8.39 -19.00 10.83
N PHE A 78 -9.16 -19.28 11.87
CA PHE A 78 -10.53 -19.78 11.70
C PHE A 78 -11.46 -18.76 11.05
N ARG A 79 -11.38 -17.50 11.48
CA ARG A 79 -12.25 -16.42 10.96
C ARG A 79 -11.85 -15.94 9.56
N LEU A 80 -10.53 -15.78 9.30
CA LEU A 80 -10.03 -15.23 8.04
C LEU A 80 -9.88 -16.31 6.97
N LEU A 81 -9.37 -17.49 7.34
CA LEU A 81 -8.99 -18.55 6.41
C LEU A 81 -9.94 -19.74 6.47
N GLN A 82 -10.94 -19.70 7.38
CA GLN A 82 -11.89 -20.79 7.65
C GLN A 82 -11.21 -22.15 7.87
N ASN A 83 -9.95 -22.14 8.30
CA ASN A 83 -9.17 -23.34 8.56
C ASN A 83 -8.18 -23.11 9.73
N LYS A 84 -8.38 -23.84 10.83
CA LYS A 84 -7.55 -23.73 12.03
C LYS A 84 -6.09 -24.16 11.82
N ASN A 85 -5.84 -25.03 10.86
CA ASN A 85 -4.48 -25.55 10.59
C ASN A 85 -3.57 -24.52 9.90
N LEU A 86 -4.11 -23.35 9.51
CA LEU A 86 -3.35 -22.28 8.86
C LEU A 86 -2.86 -21.20 9.84
N ASN A 87 -2.91 -21.47 11.16
CA ASN A 87 -2.41 -20.54 12.19
C ASN A 87 -0.92 -20.19 12.01
N LEU A 88 -0.09 -21.15 11.55
CA LEU A 88 1.33 -20.95 11.27
C LEU A 88 1.58 -19.84 10.24
N PHE A 89 0.68 -19.68 9.27
CA PHE A 89 0.79 -18.61 8.28
C PHE A 89 0.58 -17.22 8.90
N ILE A 90 -0.31 -17.11 9.91
CA ILE A 90 -0.50 -15.85 10.65
C ILE A 90 0.69 -15.60 11.56
N LEU A 91 1.22 -16.62 12.22
CA LEU A 91 2.41 -16.48 13.06
C LEU A 91 3.64 -16.02 12.28
N SER A 92 3.77 -16.44 11.00
CA SER A 92 4.90 -16.06 10.14
C SER A 92 5.00 -14.56 9.86
N ILE A 93 3.89 -13.81 9.93
CA ILE A 93 3.89 -12.36 9.72
C ILE A 93 4.11 -11.54 11.00
N CYS A 94 4.06 -12.16 12.17
CA CYS A 94 4.25 -11.46 13.45
C CYS A 94 5.62 -10.73 13.56
N PRO A 95 6.76 -11.33 13.17
CA PRO A 95 8.04 -10.62 13.14
C PRO A 95 8.04 -9.48 12.11
N ALA A 96 7.35 -9.65 10.97
CA ALA A 96 7.27 -8.62 9.95
C ALA A 96 6.60 -7.34 10.47
N ILE A 97 5.57 -7.43 11.32
CA ILE A 97 4.89 -6.27 11.91
C ILE A 97 5.90 -5.36 12.64
N VAL A 98 6.79 -5.95 13.43
CA VAL A 98 7.79 -5.20 14.19
C VAL A 98 8.87 -4.64 13.27
N LEU A 99 9.40 -5.45 12.36
CA LEU A 99 10.49 -5.05 11.46
C LEU A 99 10.06 -3.95 10.48
N ILE A 100 8.87 -4.06 9.89
CA ILE A 100 8.31 -3.02 9.01
C ILE A 100 8.10 -1.72 9.79
N THR A 101 7.68 -1.81 11.05
CA THR A 101 7.50 -0.63 11.90
C THR A 101 8.83 0.10 12.12
N ILE A 102 9.89 -0.62 12.49
CA ILE A 102 11.24 -0.06 12.67
C ILE A 102 11.75 0.52 11.36
N SER A 103 11.62 -0.22 10.25
CA SER A 103 12.00 0.22 8.91
C SER A 103 11.31 1.54 8.52
N ASN A 104 10.02 1.68 8.79
CA ASN A 104 9.26 2.88 8.51
C ASN A 104 9.73 4.10 9.33
N VAL A 105 10.09 3.92 10.59
CA VAL A 105 10.66 5.00 11.42
C VAL A 105 12.03 5.44 10.87
N LEU A 106 12.90 4.48 10.51
CA LEU A 106 14.20 4.77 9.88
C LEU A 106 14.02 5.52 8.56
N ARG A 107 13.07 5.11 7.71
CA ARG A 107 12.72 5.83 6.47
C ARG A 107 12.31 7.28 6.77
N GLY A 108 11.47 7.50 7.79
CA GLY A 108 11.04 8.83 8.22
C GLY A 108 12.23 9.72 8.61
N TYR A 109 13.20 9.17 9.35
CA TYR A 109 14.42 9.86 9.71
C TYR A 109 15.24 10.29 8.48
N PHE A 110 15.56 9.34 7.58
CA PHE A 110 16.34 9.64 6.38
C PHE A 110 15.66 10.64 5.44
N TYR A 111 14.33 10.56 5.31
CA TYR A 111 13.57 11.56 4.56
C TYR A 111 13.64 12.95 5.19
N GLY A 112 13.59 13.03 6.53
CA GLY A 112 13.71 14.29 7.26
C GLY A 112 15.08 14.96 7.07
N ILE A 113 16.17 14.20 7.02
CA ILE A 113 17.51 14.72 6.72
C ILE A 113 17.80 14.81 5.21
N LYS A 114 16.79 14.62 4.36
CA LYS A 114 16.86 14.68 2.88
C LYS A 114 17.79 13.64 2.23
N LYS A 115 18.12 12.55 2.89
CA LYS A 115 18.91 11.42 2.34
C LYS A 115 18.00 10.32 1.78
N VAL A 116 17.26 10.65 0.72
CA VAL A 116 16.25 9.76 0.11
C VAL A 116 16.84 8.48 -0.50
N LEU A 117 18.11 8.53 -0.92
CA LEU A 117 18.78 7.37 -1.52
C LEU A 117 18.95 6.19 -0.56
N VAL A 118 19.16 6.44 0.74
CA VAL A 118 19.35 5.37 1.73
C VAL A 118 18.11 4.47 1.83
N PRO A 119 16.89 4.98 2.08
CA PRO A 119 15.70 4.15 2.03
C PRO A 119 15.44 3.49 0.67
N ALA A 120 15.76 4.17 -0.43
CA ALA A 120 15.55 3.61 -1.77
C ALA A 120 16.42 2.38 -2.02
N ILE A 121 17.72 2.44 -1.67
CA ILE A 121 18.62 1.28 -1.75
C ILE A 121 18.18 0.19 -0.79
N GLY A 122 17.79 0.54 0.43
CA GLY A 122 17.26 -0.40 1.41
C GLY A 122 16.06 -1.21 0.89
N GLN A 123 15.13 -0.56 0.18
CA GLN A 123 14.00 -1.23 -0.47
C GLN A 123 14.44 -2.20 -1.58
N VAL A 124 15.47 -1.85 -2.35
CA VAL A 124 16.02 -2.76 -3.37
C VAL A 124 16.64 -3.99 -2.71
N ILE A 125 17.45 -3.80 -1.65
CA ILE A 125 18.06 -4.89 -0.88
C ILE A 125 16.97 -5.81 -0.31
N GLU A 126 15.91 -5.24 0.28
CA GLU A 126 14.75 -5.97 0.78
C GLU A 126 14.14 -6.87 -0.29
N GLN A 127 13.84 -6.33 -1.48
CA GLN A 127 13.22 -7.10 -2.56
C GLN A 127 14.14 -8.18 -3.11
N VAL A 128 15.41 -7.87 -3.31
CA VAL A 128 16.42 -8.85 -3.76
C VAL A 128 16.54 -10.00 -2.76
N THR A 129 16.65 -9.69 -1.47
CA THR A 129 16.72 -10.73 -0.41
C THR A 129 15.47 -11.59 -0.40
N ARG A 130 14.29 -10.98 -0.51
CA ARG A 130 13.00 -11.70 -0.55
C ARG A 130 12.93 -12.66 -1.73
N ILE A 131 13.28 -12.19 -2.92
CA ILE A 131 13.28 -13.01 -4.14
C ILE A 131 14.29 -14.16 -4.03
N LEU A 132 15.54 -13.88 -3.62
CA LEU A 132 16.58 -14.89 -3.49
C LEU A 132 16.19 -15.96 -2.45
N PHE A 133 15.66 -15.57 -1.31
CA PHE A 133 15.24 -16.51 -0.27
C PHE A 133 14.14 -17.46 -0.77
N VAL A 134 13.09 -16.90 -1.40
CA VAL A 134 12.00 -17.71 -1.95
C VAL A 134 12.49 -18.61 -3.09
N PHE A 135 13.32 -18.09 -3.99
CA PHE A 135 13.85 -18.85 -5.11
C PHE A 135 14.71 -20.03 -4.67
N LEU A 136 15.65 -19.79 -3.75
CA LEU A 136 16.55 -20.84 -3.26
C LEU A 136 15.79 -21.95 -2.54
N LEU A 137 14.81 -21.60 -1.68
CA LEU A 137 14.05 -22.62 -0.95
C LEU A 137 13.02 -23.34 -1.83
N ALA A 138 12.44 -22.65 -2.81
CA ALA A 138 11.51 -23.28 -3.75
C ALA A 138 12.16 -24.36 -4.63
N MET A 139 13.48 -24.35 -4.79
CA MET A 139 14.21 -25.40 -5.50
C MET A 139 14.22 -26.75 -4.75
N TYR A 140 14.11 -26.71 -3.42
CA TYR A 140 14.21 -27.91 -2.57
C TYR A 140 12.84 -28.39 -2.07
N ILE A 141 11.78 -27.60 -2.23
CA ILE A 141 10.46 -27.86 -1.63
C ILE A 141 9.41 -27.99 -2.73
N ASN A 142 8.79 -29.16 -2.80
CA ASN A 142 7.72 -29.44 -3.76
C ASN A 142 6.30 -29.15 -3.21
N ASP A 143 6.16 -29.00 -1.89
CA ASP A 143 4.86 -28.72 -1.27
C ASP A 143 4.44 -27.26 -1.45
N LYS A 144 3.30 -27.08 -2.12
CA LYS A 144 2.73 -25.76 -2.42
C LYS A 144 2.37 -24.95 -1.16
N ALA A 145 1.91 -25.62 -0.09
CA ALA A 145 1.59 -24.97 1.17
C ALA A 145 2.87 -24.44 1.85
N MET A 146 3.92 -25.25 1.86
CA MET A 146 5.22 -24.86 2.43
C MET A 146 5.84 -23.68 1.67
N ILE A 147 5.72 -23.63 0.35
CA ILE A 147 6.18 -22.47 -0.46
C ILE A 147 5.42 -21.20 -0.07
N CYS A 148 4.11 -21.28 0.18
CA CYS A 148 3.33 -20.13 0.65
C CYS A 148 3.83 -19.64 2.02
N TYR A 149 4.07 -20.55 2.97
CA TYR A 149 4.63 -20.22 4.29
C TYR A 149 5.99 -19.53 4.18
N ILE A 150 6.90 -20.08 3.37
CA ILE A 150 8.23 -19.51 3.12
C ILE A 150 8.14 -18.11 2.53
N THR A 151 7.19 -17.86 1.64
CA THR A 151 7.01 -16.54 1.02
C THR A 151 6.53 -15.49 2.04
N LEU A 152 5.71 -15.89 3.00
CA LEU A 152 5.32 -15.02 4.11
C LEU A 152 6.49 -14.74 5.06
N LEU A 153 7.31 -15.75 5.38
CA LEU A 153 8.54 -15.57 6.15
C LEU A 153 9.56 -14.68 5.44
N ALA A 154 9.62 -14.76 4.11
CA ALA A 154 10.51 -13.93 3.30
C ALA A 154 10.24 -12.43 3.46
N ILE A 155 9.00 -12.03 3.81
CA ILE A 155 8.67 -10.65 4.14
C ILE A 155 9.48 -10.20 5.37
N SER A 156 9.49 -11.00 6.42
CA SER A 156 10.24 -10.70 7.66
C SER A 156 11.75 -10.64 7.40
N LEU A 157 12.30 -11.57 6.61
CA LEU A 157 13.73 -11.60 6.29
C LEU A 157 14.15 -10.43 5.41
N GLY A 158 13.36 -10.09 4.40
CA GLY A 158 13.63 -8.92 3.56
C GLY A 158 13.63 -7.62 4.36
N GLU A 159 12.64 -7.43 5.23
CA GLU A 159 12.60 -6.26 6.11
C GLU A 159 13.75 -6.25 7.13
N ALA A 160 14.17 -7.42 7.64
CA ALA A 160 15.32 -7.50 8.53
C ALA A 160 16.61 -7.00 7.84
N THR A 161 16.86 -7.41 6.59
CA THR A 161 18.03 -6.92 5.84
C THR A 161 17.95 -5.43 5.54
N ASN A 162 16.76 -4.91 5.24
CA ASN A 162 16.53 -3.48 5.06
C ASN A 162 16.81 -2.69 6.36
N VAL A 163 16.31 -3.15 7.51
CA VAL A 163 16.58 -2.55 8.81
C VAL A 163 18.06 -2.57 9.14
N ILE A 164 18.75 -3.71 8.94
CA ILE A 164 20.20 -3.83 9.16
C ILE A 164 20.96 -2.80 8.30
N TYR A 165 20.66 -2.74 6.99
CA TYR A 165 21.29 -1.81 6.08
C TYR A 165 21.09 -0.34 6.52
N MET A 166 19.84 0.05 6.79
CA MET A 166 19.55 1.43 7.22
C MET A 166 20.18 1.75 8.58
N THR A 167 20.26 0.78 9.50
CA THR A 167 20.93 0.96 10.81
C THR A 167 22.45 1.16 10.62
N ILE A 168 23.10 0.41 9.73
CA ILE A 168 24.51 0.61 9.40
C ILE A 168 24.73 2.01 8.82
N CYS A 169 23.86 2.46 7.89
CA CYS A 169 23.94 3.81 7.35
C CYS A 169 23.71 4.87 8.44
N LEU A 170 22.84 4.61 9.40
CA LEU A 170 22.57 5.49 10.54
C LEU A 170 23.80 5.62 11.47
N CYS A 171 24.49 4.52 11.74
CA CYS A 171 25.71 4.52 12.57
C CYS A 171 26.86 5.32 11.92
N ASN A 172 26.88 5.40 10.60
CA ASN A 172 27.88 6.22 9.87
C ASN A 172 27.55 7.72 9.86
N GLU A 173 26.34 8.11 10.35
CA GLU A 173 25.99 9.53 10.48
C GLU A 173 26.57 10.14 11.75
N SER A 174 27.43 11.15 11.59
CA SER A 174 28.08 11.87 12.70
C SER A 174 27.11 12.58 13.66
N THR A 175 25.83 12.68 13.28
CA THR A 175 24.79 13.39 14.04
C THR A 175 24.34 12.67 15.30
N LEU A 176 24.49 11.33 15.36
CA LEU A 176 24.04 10.51 16.50
C LEU A 176 25.13 10.30 17.58
N TYR A 177 26.39 10.68 17.31
CA TYR A 177 27.53 10.38 18.19
C TYR A 177 27.65 11.25 19.45
N ASN A 178 26.84 12.27 19.62
CA ASN A 178 26.85 13.05 20.86
C ASN A 178 26.10 12.31 21.95
N LYS A 179 26.74 12.05 23.11
CA LYS A 179 26.16 11.51 24.33
C LYS A 179 25.06 12.44 24.82
N PHE A 180 23.80 12.19 24.42
CA PHE A 180 22.66 12.95 24.91
C PHE A 180 22.06 12.26 26.14
N THR A 181 21.96 13.00 27.22
CA THR A 181 21.06 12.63 28.32
C THR A 181 19.65 13.08 27.92
N ILE A 182 18.84 12.09 27.47
CA ILE A 182 17.43 12.34 27.18
C ILE A 182 16.69 12.49 28.49
N ARG A 183 16.13 13.68 28.74
CA ARG A 183 15.24 13.87 29.89
C ARG A 183 13.88 13.24 29.57
N LEU A 184 13.27 12.58 30.56
CA LEU A 184 11.94 11.97 30.41
C LEU A 184 10.88 12.97 29.90
N ARG A 185 11.01 14.22 30.25
CA ARG A 185 10.12 15.30 29.79
C ARG A 185 10.25 15.55 28.28
N ASP A 186 11.47 15.59 27.78
CA ASP A 186 11.76 15.83 26.34
C ASP A 186 11.29 14.63 25.51
N PHE A 187 11.49 13.41 26.01
CA PHE A 187 10.99 12.18 25.42
C PHE A 187 9.45 12.18 25.30
N TYR A 188 8.75 12.51 26.39
CA TYR A 188 7.28 12.57 26.39
C TYR A 188 6.75 13.62 25.42
N TYR A 189 7.34 14.83 25.44
CA TYR A 189 6.93 15.93 24.56
C TYR A 189 7.10 15.58 23.09
N SER A 190 8.28 15.09 22.68
CA SER A 190 8.57 14.67 21.30
C SER A 190 7.68 13.53 20.83
N SER A 191 7.45 12.52 21.67
CA SER A 191 6.54 11.42 21.37
C SER A 191 5.12 11.91 21.11
N MET A 192 4.62 12.82 21.98
CA MET A 192 3.27 13.36 21.89
C MET A 192 3.10 14.24 20.66
N GLU A 193 4.11 15.03 20.31
CA GLU A 193 4.09 15.89 19.12
C GLU A 193 4.05 15.04 17.83
N THR A 194 4.91 14.00 17.75
CA THR A 194 4.89 13.08 16.62
C THR A 194 3.56 12.34 16.51
N LEU A 195 2.99 11.86 17.61
CA LEU A 195 1.69 11.18 17.61
C LEU A 195 0.56 12.12 17.19
N LYS A 196 0.51 13.36 17.70
CA LYS A 196 -0.50 14.35 17.31
C LYS A 196 -0.45 14.65 15.81
N MET A 197 0.74 14.76 15.24
CA MET A 197 0.90 15.02 13.82
C MET A 197 0.62 13.79 12.96
N SER A 198 0.97 12.58 13.43
CA SER A 198 0.76 11.34 12.69
C SER A 198 -0.70 10.87 12.71
N LEU A 199 -1.47 11.17 13.76
CA LEU A 199 -2.82 10.64 13.97
C LEU A 199 -3.79 10.96 12.81
N PRO A 200 -3.92 12.21 12.32
CA PRO A 200 -4.81 12.51 11.20
C PRO A 200 -4.42 11.78 9.92
N ILE A 201 -3.11 11.67 9.64
CA ILE A 201 -2.57 10.98 8.47
C ILE A 201 -2.86 9.48 8.58
N THR A 202 -2.68 8.91 9.78
CA THR A 202 -2.96 7.49 10.06
C THR A 202 -4.43 7.18 9.91
N CYS A 203 -5.33 7.98 10.48
CA CYS A 203 -6.78 7.76 10.38
C CYS A 203 -7.26 7.73 8.93
N ASN A 204 -6.79 8.64 8.10
CA ASN A 204 -7.16 8.71 6.69
C ASN A 204 -6.70 7.46 5.92
N ARG A 205 -5.43 7.08 6.05
CA ARG A 205 -4.89 5.88 5.40
C ARG A 205 -5.49 4.59 5.96
N MET A 206 -5.70 4.52 7.26
CA MET A 206 -6.28 3.37 7.93
C MET A 206 -7.68 3.05 7.40
N SER A 207 -8.52 4.08 7.20
CA SER A 207 -9.86 3.89 6.61
C SER A 207 -9.79 3.21 5.24
N SER A 208 -8.87 3.65 4.38
CA SER A 208 -8.68 3.05 3.04
C SER A 208 -8.14 1.61 3.12
N VAL A 209 -7.16 1.36 3.99
CA VAL A 209 -6.57 0.01 4.16
C VAL A 209 -7.58 -0.96 4.74
N ILE A 210 -8.38 -0.54 5.72
CA ILE A 210 -9.44 -1.39 6.31
C ILE A 210 -10.47 -1.76 5.25
N LEU A 211 -10.99 -0.78 4.48
CA LEU A 211 -11.98 -1.04 3.45
C LEU A 211 -11.45 -1.97 2.36
N GLN A 212 -10.20 -1.78 1.92
CA GLN A 212 -9.55 -2.67 0.95
C GLN A 212 -9.37 -4.08 1.50
N SER A 213 -8.97 -4.21 2.76
CA SER A 213 -8.77 -5.52 3.40
C SER A 213 -10.10 -6.23 3.64
N VAL A 214 -11.13 -5.50 4.07
CA VAL A 214 -12.50 -6.04 4.20
C VAL A 214 -13.00 -6.54 2.85
N SER A 215 -12.81 -5.77 1.77
CA SER A 215 -13.16 -6.20 0.42
C SER A 215 -12.50 -7.54 0.06
N SER A 216 -11.19 -7.66 0.29
CA SER A 216 -10.44 -8.87 -0.05
C SER A 216 -10.82 -10.11 0.78
N MET A 217 -11.18 -9.92 2.06
CA MET A 217 -11.60 -11.00 2.96
C MET A 217 -13.03 -11.49 2.66
N ILE A 218 -13.90 -10.58 2.24
CA ILE A 218 -15.29 -10.92 1.91
C ILE A 218 -15.39 -11.69 0.59
N VAL A 219 -14.48 -11.46 -0.37
CA VAL A 219 -14.57 -12.07 -1.71
C VAL A 219 -14.67 -13.60 -1.67
N PRO A 220 -13.76 -14.37 -1.04
CA PRO A 220 -13.90 -15.82 -1.04
C PRO A 220 -15.16 -16.32 -0.36
N SER A 221 -15.55 -15.72 0.78
CA SER A 221 -16.73 -16.12 1.54
C SER A 221 -18.05 -15.87 0.80
N ARG A 222 -18.13 -14.78 0.03
CA ARG A 222 -19.31 -14.47 -0.78
C ARG A 222 -19.38 -15.30 -2.05
N LEU A 223 -18.23 -15.65 -2.61
CA LEU A 223 -18.17 -16.50 -3.78
C LEU A 223 -18.64 -17.92 -3.50
N VAL A 224 -18.45 -18.42 -2.28
CA VAL A 224 -19.01 -19.73 -1.85
C VAL A 224 -20.54 -19.75 -1.95
N LEU A 225 -21.21 -18.64 -1.70
CA LEU A 225 -22.68 -18.54 -1.80
C LEU A 225 -23.20 -18.66 -3.25
N SER A 226 -22.32 -18.47 -4.25
CA SER A 226 -22.65 -18.74 -5.66
C SER A 226 -22.57 -20.22 -6.06
N GLY A 227 -22.29 -21.14 -5.11
CA GLY A 227 -22.19 -22.58 -5.34
C GLY A 227 -20.79 -23.11 -5.61
N ILE A 228 -19.76 -22.27 -5.45
CA ILE A 228 -18.34 -22.66 -5.65
C ILE A 228 -17.74 -23.14 -4.33
N SER A 229 -16.89 -24.17 -4.37
CA SER A 229 -16.19 -24.63 -3.16
C SER A 229 -15.25 -23.55 -2.60
N TYR A 230 -15.03 -23.55 -1.27
CA TYR A 230 -14.16 -22.56 -0.63
C TYR A 230 -12.72 -22.54 -1.20
N ALA A 231 -12.16 -23.73 -1.46
CA ALA A 231 -10.84 -23.84 -2.05
C ALA A 231 -10.76 -23.22 -3.45
N GLN A 232 -11.77 -23.47 -4.29
CA GLN A 232 -11.86 -22.85 -5.61
C GLN A 232 -12.05 -21.33 -5.52
N SER A 233 -12.86 -20.86 -4.56
CA SER A 233 -13.09 -19.42 -4.32
C SER A 233 -11.77 -18.70 -3.97
N ILE A 234 -10.97 -19.26 -3.09
CA ILE A 234 -9.62 -18.75 -2.77
C ILE A 234 -8.71 -18.77 -4.00
N GLY A 235 -8.75 -19.86 -4.78
CA GLY A 235 -7.96 -19.97 -6.01
C GLY A 235 -8.30 -18.89 -7.03
N LEU A 236 -9.59 -18.65 -7.29
CA LEU A 236 -10.05 -17.60 -8.19
C LEU A 236 -9.65 -16.20 -7.71
N TYR A 237 -9.77 -15.95 -6.39
CA TYR A 237 -9.27 -14.72 -5.79
C TYR A 237 -7.74 -14.59 -5.95
N GLY A 238 -7.00 -15.68 -5.77
CA GLY A 238 -5.56 -15.74 -5.96
C GLY A 238 -5.12 -15.44 -7.40
N ILE A 239 -5.86 -15.94 -8.39
CA ILE A 239 -5.62 -15.64 -9.80
C ILE A 239 -5.76 -14.13 -10.07
N ILE A 240 -6.83 -13.51 -9.59
CA ILE A 240 -7.01 -12.06 -9.81
C ILE A 240 -5.98 -11.25 -9.03
N SER A 241 -5.84 -11.48 -7.72
CA SER A 241 -4.95 -10.68 -6.88
C SER A 241 -3.46 -10.92 -7.16
N GLY A 242 -3.07 -12.15 -7.52
CA GLY A 242 -1.67 -12.53 -7.71
C GLY A 242 -1.18 -12.54 -9.15
N MET A 243 -2.08 -12.68 -10.13
CA MET A 243 -1.67 -12.74 -11.54
C MET A 243 -2.19 -11.55 -12.36
N VAL A 244 -3.45 -11.15 -12.16
CA VAL A 244 -4.09 -10.08 -12.96
C VAL A 244 -3.74 -8.69 -12.43
N MET A 245 -3.91 -8.46 -11.13
CA MET A 245 -3.73 -7.14 -10.52
C MET A 245 -2.31 -6.56 -10.69
N PRO A 246 -1.21 -7.33 -10.63
CA PRO A 246 0.12 -6.80 -10.94
C PRO A 246 0.19 -6.12 -12.31
N PHE A 247 -0.41 -6.69 -13.35
CA PHE A 247 -0.46 -6.07 -14.67
C PHE A 247 -1.33 -4.82 -14.70
N VAL A 248 -2.49 -4.88 -14.06
CA VAL A 248 -3.42 -3.73 -13.98
C VAL A 248 -2.77 -2.54 -13.28
N TYR A 249 -1.90 -2.77 -12.30
CA TYR A 249 -1.17 -1.71 -11.58
C TYR A 249 0.09 -1.20 -12.28
N LEU A 250 0.60 -1.85 -13.35
CA LEU A 250 1.77 -1.35 -14.07
C LEU A 250 1.58 0.09 -14.59
N PRO A 251 0.50 0.44 -15.30
CA PRO A 251 0.26 1.81 -15.75
C PRO A 251 0.06 2.80 -14.60
N PHE A 252 -0.51 2.34 -13.48
CA PHE A 252 -0.66 3.13 -12.26
C PHE A 252 0.69 3.59 -11.69
N THR A 253 1.77 2.80 -11.82
CA THR A 253 3.10 3.21 -11.35
C THR A 253 3.62 4.43 -12.08
N ILE A 254 3.32 4.57 -13.38
CA ILE A 254 3.67 5.75 -14.17
C ILE A 254 2.91 6.98 -13.65
N GLY A 255 1.60 6.83 -13.40
CA GLY A 255 0.78 7.88 -12.78
C GLY A 255 1.32 8.33 -11.41
N SER A 256 1.74 7.38 -10.57
CA SER A 256 2.30 7.70 -9.25
C SER A 256 3.64 8.43 -9.34
N ALA A 257 4.52 8.06 -10.28
CA ALA A 257 5.78 8.75 -10.52
C ALA A 257 5.58 10.20 -10.99
N LEU A 258 4.56 10.43 -11.84
CA LEU A 258 4.16 11.79 -12.24
C LEU A 258 3.69 12.61 -11.03
N VAL A 259 2.88 12.04 -10.17
CA VAL A 259 2.32 12.71 -8.99
C VAL A 259 3.41 13.20 -8.05
N VAL A 260 4.48 12.44 -7.84
CA VAL A 260 5.62 12.83 -6.99
C VAL A 260 6.23 14.16 -7.44
N ASN A 261 6.33 14.39 -8.76
CA ASN A 261 6.88 15.62 -9.31
C ASN A 261 5.84 16.74 -9.44
N LEU A 262 4.58 16.38 -9.68
CA LEU A 262 3.48 17.35 -9.89
C LEU A 262 3.06 18.06 -8.62
N ILE A 263 2.98 17.34 -7.50
CA ILE A 263 2.49 17.92 -6.23
C ILE A 263 3.31 19.16 -5.85
N PRO A 264 4.66 19.11 -5.70
CA PRO A 264 5.43 20.29 -5.33
C PRO A 264 5.36 21.39 -6.40
N SER A 265 5.43 21.01 -7.67
CA SER A 265 5.42 21.96 -8.78
C SER A 265 4.11 22.75 -8.89
N ILE A 266 2.96 22.08 -8.76
CA ILE A 266 1.65 22.73 -8.79
C ILE A 266 1.43 23.54 -7.50
N SER A 267 1.79 23.00 -6.32
CA SER A 267 1.63 23.70 -5.05
C SER A 267 2.41 25.01 -5.01
N GLN A 268 3.62 25.04 -5.56
CA GLN A 268 4.44 26.24 -5.68
C GLN A 268 3.75 27.30 -6.56
N GLU A 269 3.20 26.91 -7.71
CA GLU A 269 2.53 27.85 -8.63
C GLU A 269 1.19 28.36 -8.08
N VAL A 270 0.47 27.52 -7.34
CA VAL A 270 -0.74 27.94 -6.61
C VAL A 270 -0.37 29.00 -5.58
N ALA A 271 0.72 28.80 -4.81
CA ALA A 271 1.20 29.79 -3.84
C ALA A 271 1.62 31.11 -4.48
N LEU A 272 2.15 31.08 -5.71
CA LEU A 272 2.52 32.26 -6.51
C LEU A 272 1.36 32.88 -7.31
N ASN A 273 0.13 32.37 -7.14
CA ASN A 273 -1.07 32.79 -7.89
C ASN A 273 -0.93 32.68 -9.43
N LYS A 274 -0.06 31.80 -9.94
CA LYS A 274 0.17 31.55 -11.37
C LYS A 274 -0.86 30.56 -11.94
N ILE A 275 -2.13 30.92 -11.88
CA ILE A 275 -3.25 30.02 -12.21
C ILE A 275 -3.19 29.47 -13.65
N LYS A 276 -2.74 30.30 -14.61
CA LYS A 276 -2.59 29.85 -16.02
C LYS A 276 -1.60 28.68 -16.14
N SER A 277 -0.46 28.77 -15.46
CA SER A 277 0.54 27.70 -15.44
C SER A 277 0.03 26.44 -14.74
N VAL A 278 -0.70 26.60 -13.63
CA VAL A 278 -1.38 25.49 -12.92
C VAL A 278 -2.30 24.73 -13.89
N LYS A 279 -3.17 25.42 -14.62
CA LYS A 279 -4.10 24.81 -15.59
C LYS A 279 -3.37 24.05 -16.70
N ILE A 280 -2.28 24.61 -17.22
CA ILE A 280 -1.46 23.98 -18.26
C ILE A 280 -0.83 22.69 -17.72
N LYS A 281 -0.24 22.70 -16.53
CA LYS A 281 0.37 21.51 -15.92
C LYS A 281 -0.66 20.41 -15.66
N ILE A 282 -1.84 20.77 -15.15
CA ILE A 282 -2.94 19.83 -14.95
C ILE A 282 -3.35 19.19 -16.27
N TYR A 283 -3.53 19.99 -17.32
CA TYR A 283 -3.94 19.52 -18.65
C TYR A 283 -2.95 18.51 -19.23
N TYR A 284 -1.64 18.84 -19.26
CA TYR A 284 -0.62 17.91 -19.76
C TYR A 284 -0.52 16.63 -18.94
N SER A 285 -0.65 16.72 -17.62
CA SER A 285 -0.59 15.55 -16.74
C SER A 285 -1.74 14.60 -16.97
N VAL A 286 -2.95 15.15 -17.13
CA VAL A 286 -4.15 14.35 -17.42
C VAL A 286 -4.07 13.71 -18.80
N ILE A 287 -3.62 14.44 -19.83
CA ILE A 287 -3.45 13.89 -21.19
C ILE A 287 -2.43 12.76 -21.21
N LEU A 288 -1.27 12.96 -20.54
CA LEU A 288 -0.23 11.95 -20.50
C LEU A 288 -0.74 10.68 -19.82
N THR A 289 -1.42 10.82 -18.68
CA THR A 289 -2.01 9.68 -17.97
C THR A 289 -3.11 9.00 -18.77
N LEU A 290 -3.96 9.76 -19.47
CA LEU A 290 -4.95 9.24 -20.40
C LEU A 290 -4.28 8.43 -21.51
N GLY A 291 -3.23 8.96 -22.13
CA GLY A 291 -2.50 8.28 -23.21
C GLY A 291 -1.93 6.94 -22.74
N VAL A 292 -1.22 6.92 -21.60
CA VAL A 292 -0.69 5.68 -21.00
C VAL A 292 -1.82 4.72 -20.66
N GLY A 293 -2.90 5.20 -20.05
CA GLY A 293 -4.05 4.38 -19.68
C GLY A 293 -4.76 3.76 -20.89
N ILE A 294 -4.99 4.52 -21.97
CA ILE A 294 -5.62 4.02 -23.21
C ILE A 294 -4.73 2.97 -23.87
N ILE A 295 -3.44 3.26 -24.04
CA ILE A 295 -2.49 2.31 -24.65
C ILE A 295 -2.47 0.99 -23.85
N SER A 296 -2.41 1.07 -22.54
CA SER A 296 -2.41 -0.12 -21.67
C SER A 296 -3.74 -0.87 -21.73
N SER A 297 -4.86 -0.17 -21.78
CA SER A 297 -6.20 -0.76 -21.90
C SER A 297 -6.35 -1.53 -23.22
N LEU A 298 -5.94 -0.91 -24.33
CA LEU A 298 -5.95 -1.56 -25.64
C LEU A 298 -5.00 -2.76 -25.68
N PHE A 299 -3.81 -2.63 -25.10
CA PHE A 299 -2.85 -3.72 -25.01
C PHE A 299 -3.42 -4.92 -24.25
N PHE A 300 -4.04 -4.72 -23.09
CA PHE A 300 -4.64 -5.82 -22.32
C PHE A 300 -5.89 -6.40 -22.98
N TYR A 301 -6.66 -5.61 -23.72
CA TYR A 301 -7.79 -6.12 -24.47
C TYR A 301 -7.36 -7.09 -25.59
N PHE A 302 -6.32 -6.72 -26.38
CA PHE A 302 -5.87 -7.55 -27.51
C PHE A 302 -4.90 -8.65 -27.10
N PHE A 303 -4.01 -8.39 -26.14
CA PHE A 303 -2.90 -9.27 -25.78
C PHE A 303 -3.01 -9.89 -24.39
N GLY A 304 -3.98 -9.52 -23.56
CA GLY A 304 -4.08 -9.97 -22.16
C GLY A 304 -4.10 -11.49 -21.99
N GLU A 305 -4.82 -12.21 -22.87
CA GLU A 305 -4.84 -13.68 -22.83
C GLU A 305 -3.47 -14.29 -23.14
N LYS A 306 -2.80 -13.82 -24.19
CA LYS A 306 -1.47 -14.28 -24.59
C LYS A 306 -0.42 -13.96 -23.52
N LEU A 307 -0.50 -12.78 -22.92
CA LEU A 307 0.41 -12.32 -21.87
C LEU A 307 0.34 -13.21 -20.63
N CYS A 308 -0.86 -13.48 -20.11
CA CYS A 308 -1.02 -14.37 -18.96
C CYS A 308 -0.68 -15.82 -19.24
N LEU A 309 -0.94 -16.31 -20.45
CA LEU A 309 -0.50 -17.63 -20.86
C LEU A 309 1.04 -17.74 -20.88
N LEU A 310 1.71 -16.72 -21.41
CA LEU A 310 3.18 -16.72 -21.51
C LEU A 310 3.85 -16.62 -20.14
N VAL A 311 3.33 -15.76 -19.24
CA VAL A 311 3.98 -15.48 -17.95
C VAL A 311 3.58 -16.48 -16.88
N PHE A 312 2.30 -16.87 -16.82
CA PHE A 312 1.75 -17.70 -15.75
C PHE A 312 1.26 -19.07 -16.22
N ASN A 313 1.24 -19.32 -17.52
CA ASN A 313 0.62 -20.51 -18.11
C ASN A 313 -0.84 -20.72 -17.66
N ASN A 314 -1.58 -19.61 -17.46
CA ASN A 314 -2.95 -19.61 -16.94
C ASN A 314 -3.90 -18.86 -17.87
N LYS A 315 -4.81 -19.60 -18.53
CA LYS A 315 -5.79 -19.05 -19.46
C LYS A 315 -6.87 -18.22 -18.74
N THR A 316 -7.28 -18.65 -17.55
CA THR A 316 -8.31 -17.96 -16.75
C THR A 316 -7.86 -16.57 -16.35
N ALA A 317 -6.59 -16.42 -15.92
CA ALA A 317 -5.98 -15.13 -15.65
C ALA A 317 -6.04 -14.19 -16.86
N GLY A 318 -5.79 -14.74 -18.06
CA GLY A 318 -5.85 -13.97 -19.31
C GLY A 318 -7.25 -13.45 -19.63
N ILE A 319 -8.27 -14.30 -19.46
CA ILE A 319 -9.68 -13.89 -19.65
C ILE A 319 -10.06 -12.77 -18.67
N TYR A 320 -9.66 -12.89 -17.40
CA TYR A 320 -9.92 -11.86 -16.39
C TYR A 320 -9.17 -10.56 -16.68
N LEU A 321 -7.90 -10.62 -17.11
CA LEU A 321 -7.14 -9.43 -17.50
C LEU A 321 -7.81 -8.71 -18.67
N LYS A 322 -8.24 -9.46 -19.70
CA LYS A 322 -8.99 -8.91 -20.83
C LYS A 322 -10.31 -8.27 -20.40
N THR A 323 -11.04 -8.88 -19.49
CA THR A 323 -12.30 -8.30 -18.96
C THR A 323 -12.04 -7.01 -18.16
N MET A 324 -10.89 -6.94 -17.48
CA MET A 324 -10.45 -5.78 -16.68
C MET A 324 -9.78 -4.66 -17.50
N PHE A 325 -9.81 -4.70 -18.82
CA PHE A 325 -9.05 -3.80 -19.70
C PHE A 325 -9.24 -2.30 -19.41
N LEU A 326 -10.42 -1.89 -18.94
CA LEU A 326 -10.70 -0.50 -18.57
C LEU A 326 -10.12 -0.08 -17.22
N ALA A 327 -9.88 -1.01 -16.32
CA ALA A 327 -9.41 -0.70 -14.96
C ALA A 327 -8.07 0.06 -14.95
N PRO A 328 -7.04 -0.26 -15.74
CA PRO A 328 -5.77 0.46 -15.77
C PRO A 328 -5.93 1.94 -16.11
N LEU A 329 -6.82 2.27 -17.06
CA LEU A 329 -7.10 3.64 -17.45
C LEU A 329 -7.64 4.47 -16.29
N PHE A 330 -8.70 3.97 -15.65
CA PHE A 330 -9.38 4.74 -14.59
C PHE A 330 -8.57 4.74 -13.28
N LEU A 331 -7.85 3.67 -12.95
CA LEU A 331 -6.96 3.64 -11.78
C LEU A 331 -5.80 4.64 -11.92
N SER A 332 -5.19 4.72 -13.10
CA SER A 332 -4.10 5.68 -13.37
C SER A 332 -4.61 7.13 -13.31
N LEU A 333 -5.78 7.40 -13.90
CA LEU A 333 -6.43 8.71 -13.81
C LEU A 333 -6.79 9.08 -12.37
N ASN A 334 -7.35 8.15 -11.63
CA ASN A 334 -7.69 8.35 -10.23
C ASN A 334 -6.46 8.78 -9.41
N GLN A 335 -5.33 8.11 -9.60
CA GLN A 335 -4.07 8.45 -8.94
C GLN A 335 -3.59 9.87 -9.29
N THR A 336 -3.59 10.21 -10.57
CA THR A 336 -3.13 11.53 -11.04
C THR A 336 -4.06 12.65 -10.54
N LEU A 337 -5.38 12.47 -10.65
CA LEU A 337 -6.36 13.44 -10.15
C LEU A 337 -6.31 13.61 -8.65
N SER A 338 -6.16 12.52 -7.90
CA SER A 338 -5.94 12.56 -6.45
C SER A 338 -4.70 13.38 -6.10
N GLY A 339 -3.56 13.14 -6.78
CA GLY A 339 -2.33 13.92 -6.60
C GLY A 339 -2.50 15.40 -6.92
N ILE A 340 -3.22 15.75 -7.98
CA ILE A 340 -3.53 17.14 -8.31
C ILE A 340 -4.39 17.79 -7.21
N LEU A 341 -5.40 17.08 -6.70
CA LEU A 341 -6.24 17.57 -5.60
C LEU A 341 -5.42 17.81 -4.33
N HIS A 342 -4.45 16.95 -4.03
CA HIS A 342 -3.50 17.17 -2.93
C HIS A 342 -2.67 18.44 -3.16
N ALA A 343 -2.17 18.65 -4.38
CA ALA A 343 -1.37 19.83 -4.73
C ALA A 343 -2.13 21.16 -4.57
N ILE A 344 -3.44 21.18 -4.82
CA ILE A 344 -4.31 22.36 -4.64
C ILE A 344 -4.97 22.43 -3.26
N ARG A 345 -4.44 21.71 -2.26
CA ARG A 345 -4.91 21.66 -0.86
C ARG A 345 -6.36 21.18 -0.71
N LYS A 346 -6.77 20.19 -1.51
CA LYS A 346 -8.08 19.51 -1.46
C LYS A 346 -7.94 18.03 -1.07
N GLU A 347 -6.90 17.70 -0.29
CA GLU A 347 -6.58 16.34 0.14
C GLU A 347 -7.72 15.66 0.91
N VAL A 348 -8.42 16.39 1.79
CA VAL A 348 -9.55 15.84 2.56
C VAL A 348 -10.69 15.40 1.63
N ILE A 349 -11.03 16.22 0.64
CA ILE A 349 -12.11 15.88 -0.31
C ILE A 349 -11.67 14.71 -1.22
N SER A 350 -10.41 14.69 -1.63
CA SER A 350 -9.84 13.55 -2.37
C SER A 350 -9.97 12.24 -1.57
N SER A 351 -9.62 12.28 -0.30
CA SER A 351 -9.73 11.11 0.58
C SER A 351 -11.18 10.65 0.77
N VAL A 352 -12.11 11.59 0.98
CA VAL A 352 -13.55 11.28 1.09
C VAL A 352 -14.07 10.63 -0.20
N ASN A 353 -13.70 11.15 -1.36
CA ASN A 353 -14.09 10.57 -2.66
C ASN A 353 -13.58 9.12 -2.80
N THR A 354 -12.33 8.87 -2.39
CA THR A 354 -11.74 7.52 -2.42
C THR A 354 -12.46 6.56 -1.47
N ILE A 355 -12.74 7.00 -0.25
CA ILE A 355 -13.47 6.20 0.75
C ILE A 355 -14.89 5.88 0.25
N LEU A 356 -15.60 6.85 -0.32
CA LEU A 356 -16.93 6.61 -0.91
C LEU A 356 -16.88 5.56 -2.02
N GLY A 357 -15.88 5.63 -2.90
CA GLY A 357 -15.68 4.60 -3.92
C GLY A 357 -15.42 3.22 -3.33
N MET A 358 -14.56 3.12 -2.30
CA MET A 358 -14.29 1.84 -1.64
C MET A 358 -15.52 1.27 -0.92
N ILE A 359 -16.37 2.11 -0.33
CA ILE A 359 -17.63 1.68 0.27
C ILE A 359 -18.55 1.08 -0.81
N ILE A 360 -18.67 1.74 -1.97
CA ILE A 360 -19.45 1.22 -3.10
C ILE A 360 -18.87 -0.12 -3.57
N GLN A 361 -17.54 -0.25 -3.63
CA GLN A 361 -16.89 -1.52 -3.96
C GLN A 361 -17.28 -2.64 -3.01
N VAL A 362 -17.20 -2.40 -1.69
CA VAL A 362 -17.57 -3.38 -0.66
C VAL A 362 -19.03 -3.79 -0.81
N ILE A 363 -19.94 -2.83 -1.01
CA ILE A 363 -21.36 -3.07 -1.23
C ILE A 363 -21.59 -3.91 -2.50
N ALA A 364 -20.95 -3.54 -3.60
CA ALA A 364 -21.06 -4.27 -4.86
C ALA A 364 -20.56 -5.72 -4.72
N ILE A 365 -19.40 -5.93 -4.08
CA ILE A 365 -18.87 -7.25 -3.77
C ILE A 365 -19.86 -8.06 -2.95
N TYR A 366 -20.40 -7.45 -1.90
CA TYR A 366 -21.30 -8.13 -0.97
C TYR A 366 -22.59 -8.66 -1.62
N PHE A 367 -23.18 -7.88 -2.53
CA PHE A 367 -24.46 -8.21 -3.17
C PHE A 367 -24.31 -8.94 -4.51
N LEU A 368 -23.27 -8.65 -5.31
CA LEU A 368 -23.14 -9.20 -6.66
C LEU A 368 -22.39 -10.54 -6.73
N LEU A 369 -21.41 -10.78 -5.85
CA LEU A 369 -20.66 -12.03 -5.87
C LEU A 369 -21.50 -13.30 -5.64
N PRO A 370 -22.53 -13.28 -4.77
CA PRO A 370 -23.37 -14.46 -4.58
C PRO A 370 -24.20 -14.88 -5.80
N ILE A 371 -24.31 -14.00 -6.82
CA ILE A 371 -25.09 -14.27 -8.03
C ILE A 371 -24.34 -15.27 -8.92
N PRO A 372 -24.87 -16.49 -9.14
CA PRO A 372 -24.16 -17.54 -9.87
C PRO A 372 -23.76 -17.17 -11.31
N SER A 373 -24.56 -16.34 -12.00
CA SER A 373 -24.29 -15.90 -13.37
C SER A 373 -23.15 -14.90 -13.47
N LEU A 374 -22.85 -14.13 -12.41
CA LEU A 374 -21.79 -13.15 -12.38
C LEU A 374 -20.48 -13.72 -11.83
N ASN A 375 -20.57 -14.55 -10.78
CA ASN A 375 -19.41 -15.22 -10.21
C ASN A 375 -18.23 -14.22 -9.97
N MET A 376 -17.01 -14.62 -10.26
CA MET A 376 -15.80 -13.79 -10.10
C MET A 376 -15.78 -12.53 -10.97
N TYR A 377 -16.55 -12.48 -12.06
CA TYR A 377 -16.73 -11.27 -12.87
C TYR A 377 -17.36 -10.12 -12.07
N ALA A 378 -18.20 -10.41 -11.07
CA ALA A 378 -18.74 -9.38 -10.19
C ALA A 378 -17.65 -8.60 -9.46
N TYR A 379 -16.57 -9.28 -9.02
CA TYR A 379 -15.42 -8.62 -8.40
C TYR A 379 -14.67 -7.72 -9.37
N ILE A 380 -14.46 -8.19 -10.60
CA ILE A 380 -13.83 -7.42 -11.69
C ILE A 380 -14.64 -6.15 -11.99
N TYR A 381 -15.96 -6.30 -12.14
CA TYR A 381 -16.84 -5.16 -12.38
C TYR A 381 -16.89 -4.19 -11.20
N ALA A 382 -16.91 -4.70 -9.96
CA ALA A 382 -16.87 -3.86 -8.77
C ALA A 382 -15.63 -2.97 -8.73
N ILE A 383 -14.43 -3.51 -9.01
CA ILE A 383 -13.19 -2.72 -9.09
C ILE A 383 -13.27 -1.67 -10.20
N THR A 384 -13.70 -2.06 -11.38
CA THR A 384 -13.74 -1.17 -12.56
C THR A 384 -14.76 -0.05 -12.34
N ILE A 385 -15.96 -0.35 -11.87
CA ILE A 385 -17.01 0.63 -11.57
C ILE A 385 -16.55 1.60 -10.48
N THR A 386 -15.90 1.09 -9.43
CA THR A 386 -15.33 1.93 -8.37
C THR A 386 -14.27 2.89 -8.92
N ALA A 387 -13.37 2.40 -9.78
CA ALA A 387 -12.35 3.24 -10.39
C ALA A 387 -12.98 4.35 -11.28
N ILE A 388 -14.00 4.04 -12.04
CA ILE A 388 -14.76 5.02 -12.84
C ILE A 388 -15.43 6.04 -11.93
N PHE A 389 -16.15 5.58 -10.90
CA PHE A 389 -16.89 6.43 -9.98
C PHE A 389 -15.98 7.41 -9.24
N THR A 390 -14.86 6.92 -8.67
CA THR A 390 -13.89 7.77 -7.96
C THR A 390 -13.23 8.77 -8.91
N THR A 391 -12.90 8.37 -10.14
CA THR A 391 -12.36 9.27 -11.17
C THR A 391 -13.35 10.38 -11.50
N LEU A 392 -14.64 10.08 -11.63
CA LEU A 392 -15.69 11.08 -11.86
C LEU A 392 -15.80 12.06 -10.70
N LEU A 393 -15.81 11.56 -9.45
CA LEU A 393 -15.86 12.42 -8.26
C LEU A 393 -14.63 13.35 -8.17
N HIS A 394 -13.43 12.83 -8.44
CA HIS A 394 -12.22 13.65 -8.45
C HIS A 394 -12.26 14.71 -9.56
N THR A 395 -12.73 14.35 -10.76
CA THR A 395 -12.88 15.27 -11.88
C THR A 395 -13.86 16.40 -11.55
N ILE A 396 -15.03 16.07 -10.99
CA ILE A 396 -16.04 17.07 -10.58
C ILE A 396 -15.44 18.01 -9.50
N THR A 397 -14.74 17.46 -8.53
CA THR A 397 -14.09 18.23 -7.47
C THR A 397 -13.04 19.17 -8.04
N LEU A 398 -12.22 18.69 -8.98
CA LEU A 398 -11.18 19.47 -9.64
C LEU A 398 -11.78 20.62 -10.45
N LEU A 399 -12.81 20.35 -11.25
CA LEU A 399 -13.49 21.37 -12.06
C LEU A 399 -14.13 22.47 -11.18
N LYS A 400 -14.76 22.08 -10.05
CA LYS A 400 -15.29 23.04 -9.08
C LYS A 400 -14.18 23.87 -8.42
N ALA A 401 -13.03 23.28 -8.13
CA ALA A 401 -11.88 23.99 -7.55
C ALA A 401 -11.31 25.00 -8.57
N LEU A 402 -11.13 24.59 -9.83
CA LEU A 402 -10.59 25.47 -10.89
C LEU A 402 -11.52 26.64 -11.27
N LYS A 403 -12.84 26.49 -11.09
CA LYS A 403 -13.81 27.60 -11.28
C LYS A 403 -13.66 28.69 -10.24
N LYS A 404 -13.18 28.39 -9.03
CA LYS A 404 -12.92 29.38 -7.98
C LYS A 404 -11.68 30.25 -8.25
N TYR A 405 -10.83 29.81 -9.15
CA TYR A 405 -9.62 30.53 -9.54
C TYR A 405 -9.82 31.35 -10.85
N ASN A 406 -11.02 31.35 -11.41
CA ASN A 406 -11.46 32.26 -12.46
C ASN A 406 -12.25 33.42 -11.84
#